data_0ec0db517fc97213c73bc22ee226416e
#
_entry.id   0ec0db517fc97213c73bc22ee226416e
#
_cell.length_a   1.000
_cell.length_b   1.000
_cell.length_c   1.000
_cell.angle_alpha   90.00
_cell.angle_beta   90.00
_cell.angle_gamma   90.00
#
_symmetry.space_group_name_H-M   'P 1'
#
loop_
_entity.id
_entity.type
_entity.pdbx_description
1 polymer ?
#
loop_
_entity_poly.entity_id
_entity_poly.type
_entity_poly.pdbx_seq_one_letter_code
_entity_poly.pdbx_strand_id
1 'polypeptide(L)'
;MLLFFQSIILGIIQGLTEFIPVSSSAHLVITQHFFPLINGQPVILDLMLHFGSLLALIVYFWPQRKDILTNKNLLKNIILATIITAIIVFPFKKIVEESFSNPRLSGLMLMITGIILFLASRKKGNNKSEVGVKESIIVGIGQAAAVFPGLSRSGLTISSGIFAGLKMDKAIEFAFLLAIPIIGGAILLELPHLSSVPNNLMIIYLSSAFSSFIASLLSLKLLKKILKLDQRNLIYFAYYCLVVGFLVVLFIK
;
A
#
# COMPACT_ATOMS: atom_id res chain seq x y z
N MET A 1 22.34 4.37 18.18
CA MET A 1 21.27 5.32 18.50
C MET A 1 20.64 5.92 17.23
N LEU A 2 21.42 6.45 16.27
CA LEU A 2 20.91 7.06 15.03
C LEU A 2 20.05 6.09 14.20
N LEU A 3 20.50 4.85 13.95
CA LEU A 3 19.73 3.82 13.24
C LEU A 3 18.36 3.51 13.88
N PHE A 4 18.30 3.53 15.20
CA PHE A 4 17.04 3.32 15.94
C PHE A 4 16.03 4.44 15.67
N PHE A 5 16.44 5.70 15.70
CA PHE A 5 15.55 6.81 15.36
C PHE A 5 15.12 6.79 13.90
N GLN A 6 16.04 6.46 12.99
CA GLN A 6 15.71 6.33 11.56
C GLN A 6 14.70 5.21 11.30
N SER A 7 14.82 4.07 11.99
CA SER A 7 13.87 2.96 11.85
C SER A 7 12.46 3.34 12.34
N ILE A 8 12.35 4.12 13.42
CA ILE A 8 11.07 4.65 13.89
C ILE A 8 10.47 5.61 12.87
N ILE A 9 11.26 6.53 12.30
CA ILE A 9 10.80 7.48 11.29
C ILE A 9 10.27 6.73 10.06
N LEU A 10 11.01 5.74 9.56
CA LEU A 10 10.57 4.91 8.44
C LEU A 10 9.29 4.14 8.78
N GLY A 11 9.16 3.63 10.01
CA GLY A 11 7.92 3.00 10.48
C GLY A 11 6.73 3.95 10.48
N ILE A 12 6.92 5.18 10.93
CA ILE A 12 5.87 6.21 10.90
C ILE A 12 5.49 6.53 9.45
N ILE A 13 6.48 6.75 8.57
CA ILE A 13 6.24 7.02 7.15
C ILE A 13 5.49 5.86 6.50
N GLN A 14 5.96 4.63 6.67
CA GLN A 14 5.28 3.44 6.16
C GLN A 14 3.83 3.37 6.64
N GLY A 15 3.63 3.45 7.95
CA GLY A 15 2.29 3.29 8.52
C GLY A 15 1.31 4.38 8.10
N LEU A 16 1.76 5.63 7.96
CA LEU A 16 0.92 6.72 7.49
C LEU A 16 0.58 6.58 6.00
N THR A 17 1.51 6.13 5.18
CA THR A 17 1.37 6.15 3.72
C THR A 17 0.89 4.83 3.11
N GLU A 18 0.88 3.72 3.87
CA GLU A 18 0.51 2.39 3.35
C GLU A 18 -0.97 2.32 2.93
N PHE A 19 -1.86 2.89 3.74
CA PHE A 19 -3.31 2.83 3.49
C PHE A 19 -3.84 4.13 2.88
N ILE A 20 -3.21 5.27 3.16
CA ILE A 20 -3.48 6.53 2.46
C ILE A 20 -3.01 6.37 1.01
N PRO A 21 -3.80 6.83 0.01
CA PRO A 21 -3.50 6.57 -1.39
C PRO A 21 -2.39 7.48 -1.96
N VAL A 22 -1.18 7.43 -1.34
CA VAL A 22 -0.03 8.29 -1.68
C VAL A 22 1.28 7.52 -1.94
N SER A 23 1.22 6.18 -2.00
CA SER A 23 2.37 5.29 -2.25
C SER A 23 3.43 5.28 -1.14
N SER A 24 3.31 4.33 -0.21
CA SER A 24 4.32 4.08 0.83
C SER A 24 5.69 3.74 0.22
N SER A 25 5.73 2.92 -0.82
CA SER A 25 6.96 2.54 -1.51
C SER A 25 7.72 3.75 -2.07
N ALA A 26 7.04 4.73 -2.69
CA ALA A 26 7.71 5.96 -3.13
C ALA A 26 8.32 6.73 -1.94
N HIS A 27 7.56 6.88 -0.85
CA HIS A 27 8.05 7.58 0.33
C HIS A 27 9.23 6.88 0.99
N LEU A 28 9.21 5.54 1.05
CA LEU A 28 10.34 4.77 1.55
C LEU A 28 11.58 4.93 0.65
N VAL A 29 11.44 4.77 -0.67
CA VAL A 29 12.54 4.95 -1.63
C VAL A 29 13.15 6.35 -1.52
N ILE A 30 12.32 7.40 -1.46
CA ILE A 30 12.79 8.78 -1.31
C ILE A 30 13.48 8.97 0.04
N THR A 31 12.89 8.48 1.13
CA THR A 31 13.45 8.66 2.47
C THR A 31 14.76 7.89 2.63
N GLN A 32 14.85 6.66 2.13
CA GLN A 32 16.06 5.84 2.15
C GLN A 32 17.18 6.46 1.31
N HIS A 33 16.86 7.17 0.25
CA HIS A 33 17.86 7.93 -0.52
C HIS A 33 18.59 8.99 0.35
N PHE A 34 17.88 9.62 1.29
CA PHE A 34 18.44 10.60 2.23
C PHE A 34 19.03 9.97 3.51
N PHE A 35 18.70 8.72 3.81
CA PHE A 35 19.18 7.99 5.00
C PHE A 35 20.03 6.77 4.63
N PRO A 36 21.24 6.96 4.08
CA PRO A 36 22.06 5.86 3.57
C PRO A 36 22.55 4.87 4.65
N LEU A 37 22.42 5.20 5.94
CA LEU A 37 22.92 4.38 7.05
C LEU A 37 22.16 3.06 7.26
N ILE A 38 20.95 2.91 6.68
CA ILE A 38 20.14 1.68 6.78
C ILE A 38 20.48 0.68 5.66
N ASN A 39 21.42 1.02 4.79
CA ASN A 39 21.77 0.27 3.57
C ASN A 39 22.34 -1.16 3.79
N GLY A 40 22.44 -1.64 5.04
CA GLY A 40 22.99 -2.99 5.30
C GLY A 40 22.03 -4.15 4.96
N GLN A 41 20.73 -3.98 5.15
CA GLN A 41 19.69 -5.01 4.86
C GLN A 41 18.31 -4.35 4.61
N PRO A 42 18.13 -3.65 3.50
CA PRO A 42 16.90 -2.92 3.21
C PRO A 42 15.68 -3.85 3.13
N VAL A 43 15.84 -5.05 2.58
CA VAL A 43 14.75 -6.02 2.41
C VAL A 43 14.11 -6.43 3.74
N ILE A 44 14.93 -6.69 4.77
CA ILE A 44 14.41 -7.09 6.09
C ILE A 44 13.71 -5.92 6.78
N LEU A 45 14.25 -4.72 6.65
CA LEU A 45 13.61 -3.53 7.21
C LEU A 45 12.23 -3.30 6.56
N ASP A 46 12.16 -3.33 5.23
CA ASP A 46 10.91 -3.15 4.49
C ASP A 46 9.89 -4.26 4.84
N LEU A 47 10.35 -5.50 5.02
CA LEU A 47 9.53 -6.60 5.50
C LEU A 47 8.89 -6.28 6.86
N MET A 48 9.69 -5.82 7.82
CA MET A 48 9.21 -5.50 9.18
C MET A 48 8.28 -4.30 9.19
N LEU A 49 8.53 -3.30 8.34
CA LEU A 49 7.64 -2.17 8.12
C LEU A 49 6.25 -2.63 7.63
N HIS A 50 6.21 -3.49 6.62
CA HIS A 50 4.98 -4.06 6.07
C HIS A 50 4.30 -5.03 7.06
N PHE A 51 5.07 -5.78 7.85
CA PHE A 51 4.53 -6.62 8.92
C PHE A 51 3.76 -5.80 9.96
N GLY A 52 4.31 -4.67 10.39
CA GLY A 52 3.61 -3.73 11.28
C GLY A 52 2.28 -3.25 10.68
N SER A 53 2.29 -2.85 9.40
CA SER A 53 1.07 -2.42 8.69
C SER A 53 0.05 -3.56 8.54
N LEU A 54 0.49 -4.79 8.26
CA LEU A 54 -0.39 -5.97 8.18
C LEU A 54 -1.07 -6.26 9.52
N LEU A 55 -0.32 -6.23 10.62
CA LEU A 55 -0.89 -6.41 11.96
C LEU A 55 -1.94 -5.34 12.27
N ALA A 56 -1.68 -4.09 11.92
CA ALA A 56 -2.64 -3.00 12.09
C ALA A 56 -3.94 -3.26 11.32
N LEU A 57 -3.83 -3.77 10.10
CA LEU A 57 -4.99 -4.10 9.26
C LEU A 57 -5.81 -5.26 9.84
N ILE A 58 -5.14 -6.31 10.33
CA ILE A 58 -5.80 -7.44 11.02
C ILE A 58 -6.54 -6.94 12.27
N VAL A 59 -5.90 -6.12 13.10
CA VAL A 59 -6.51 -5.53 14.30
C VAL A 59 -7.69 -4.63 13.93
N TYR A 60 -7.56 -3.83 12.86
CA TYR A 60 -8.62 -2.95 12.38
C TYR A 60 -9.89 -3.72 11.98
N PHE A 61 -9.74 -4.87 11.29
CA PHE A 61 -10.87 -5.70 10.88
C PHE A 61 -11.29 -6.75 11.92
N TRP A 62 -10.59 -6.86 13.05
CA TRP A 62 -10.88 -7.87 14.07
C TRP A 62 -12.34 -7.87 14.57
N PRO A 63 -12.99 -6.71 14.79
CA PRO A 63 -14.40 -6.68 15.19
C PRO A 63 -15.35 -7.29 14.16
N GLN A 64 -15.00 -7.19 12.87
CA GLN A 64 -15.83 -7.63 11.73
C GLN A 64 -15.42 -9.02 11.22
N ARG A 65 -14.47 -9.70 11.87
CA ARG A 65 -13.88 -10.96 11.37
C ARG A 65 -14.90 -12.06 11.10
N LYS A 66 -15.94 -12.18 11.93
CA LYS A 66 -16.99 -13.20 11.75
C LYS A 66 -17.75 -12.97 10.45
N ASP A 67 -18.19 -11.74 10.21
CA ASP A 67 -18.97 -11.37 9.02
C ASP A 67 -18.13 -11.55 7.74
N ILE A 68 -16.85 -11.17 7.80
CA ILE A 68 -15.91 -11.35 6.69
C ILE A 68 -15.70 -12.84 6.40
N LEU A 69 -15.40 -13.65 7.43
CA LEU A 69 -15.10 -15.09 7.26
C LEU A 69 -16.33 -15.92 6.87
N THR A 70 -17.54 -15.50 7.22
CA THR A 70 -18.77 -16.18 6.82
C THR A 70 -19.27 -15.76 5.43
N ASN A 71 -18.81 -14.61 4.92
CA ASN A 71 -19.20 -14.14 3.59
C ASN A 71 -18.37 -14.84 2.49
N LYS A 72 -18.82 -16.01 2.09
CA LYS A 72 -18.16 -16.85 1.06
C LYS A 72 -17.94 -16.12 -0.27
N ASN A 73 -18.87 -15.25 -0.66
CA ASN A 73 -18.75 -14.49 -1.91
C ASN A 73 -17.63 -13.45 -1.82
N LEU A 74 -17.54 -12.73 -0.71
CA LEU A 74 -16.47 -11.77 -0.46
C LEU A 74 -15.09 -12.48 -0.47
N LEU A 75 -14.96 -13.61 0.23
CA LEU A 75 -13.73 -14.39 0.26
C LEU A 75 -13.33 -14.89 -1.13
N LYS A 76 -14.26 -15.43 -1.91
CA LYS A 76 -14.00 -15.84 -3.31
C LYS A 76 -13.49 -14.68 -4.15
N ASN A 77 -14.08 -13.51 -3.99
CA ASN A 77 -13.71 -12.30 -4.73
C ASN A 77 -12.33 -11.77 -4.32
N ILE A 78 -11.96 -11.82 -3.03
CA ILE A 78 -10.62 -11.51 -2.56
C ILE A 78 -9.60 -12.49 -3.15
N ILE A 79 -9.87 -13.79 -3.08
CA ILE A 79 -8.99 -14.83 -3.66
C ILE A 79 -8.82 -14.63 -5.16
N LEU A 80 -9.91 -14.37 -5.88
CA LEU A 80 -9.87 -14.13 -7.33
C LEU A 80 -8.99 -12.93 -7.68
N ALA A 81 -9.19 -11.79 -7.03
CA ALA A 81 -8.38 -10.60 -7.25
C ALA A 81 -6.90 -10.83 -6.88
N THR A 82 -6.62 -11.58 -5.80
CA THR A 82 -5.25 -11.96 -5.40
C THR A 82 -4.57 -12.81 -6.46
N ILE A 83 -5.26 -13.84 -6.98
CA ILE A 83 -4.74 -14.73 -8.03
C ILE A 83 -4.44 -13.95 -9.30
N ILE A 84 -5.36 -13.06 -9.74
CA ILE A 84 -5.17 -12.22 -10.93
C ILE A 84 -3.93 -11.34 -10.75
N THR A 85 -3.79 -10.70 -9.58
CA THR A 85 -2.60 -9.91 -9.25
C THR A 85 -1.32 -10.76 -9.35
N ALA A 86 -1.30 -11.92 -8.71
CA ALA A 86 -0.14 -12.80 -8.70
C ALA A 86 0.26 -13.27 -10.11
N ILE A 87 -0.71 -13.70 -10.93
CA ILE A 87 -0.46 -14.16 -12.31
C ILE A 87 0.14 -13.03 -13.16
N ILE A 88 -0.36 -11.80 -13.02
CA ILE A 88 0.13 -10.67 -13.81
C ILE A 88 1.52 -10.22 -13.33
N VAL A 89 1.76 -10.19 -12.01
CA VAL A 89 3.00 -9.67 -11.44
C VAL A 89 4.17 -10.64 -11.59
N PHE A 90 3.93 -11.94 -11.47
CA PHE A 90 4.98 -12.95 -11.42
C PHE A 90 6.00 -12.87 -12.57
N PRO A 91 5.59 -12.71 -13.84
CA PRO A 91 6.53 -12.58 -14.96
C PRO A 91 7.41 -11.32 -14.91
N PHE A 92 6.97 -10.28 -14.19
CA PHE A 92 7.64 -8.98 -14.12
C PHE A 92 8.48 -8.78 -12.86
N LYS A 93 8.61 -9.81 -11.99
CA LYS A 93 9.29 -9.71 -10.69
C LYS A 93 10.65 -9.00 -10.79
N LYS A 94 11.51 -9.42 -11.71
CA LYS A 94 12.86 -8.84 -11.88
C LYS A 94 12.81 -7.35 -12.25
N ILE A 95 11.95 -6.96 -13.19
CA ILE A 95 11.79 -5.55 -13.63
C ILE A 95 11.28 -4.69 -12.47
N VAL A 96 10.38 -5.24 -11.65
CA VAL A 96 9.86 -4.58 -10.45
C VAL A 96 10.97 -4.36 -9.43
N GLU A 97 11.75 -5.38 -9.09
CA GLU A 97 12.86 -5.29 -8.15
C GLU A 97 13.89 -4.22 -8.60
N GLU A 98 14.26 -4.20 -9.87
CA GLU A 98 15.16 -3.20 -10.44
C GLU A 98 14.58 -1.76 -10.34
N SER A 99 13.26 -1.62 -10.41
CA SER A 99 12.60 -0.31 -10.36
C SER A 99 12.69 0.39 -9.00
N PHE A 100 12.90 -0.35 -7.90
CA PHE A 100 13.06 0.20 -6.55
C PHE A 100 14.38 0.97 -6.35
N SER A 101 15.37 0.75 -7.20
CA SER A 101 16.64 1.48 -7.16
C SER A 101 16.58 2.87 -7.83
N ASN A 102 15.43 3.24 -8.42
CA ASN A 102 15.28 4.48 -9.18
C ASN A 102 14.23 5.42 -8.55
N PRO A 103 14.64 6.36 -7.67
CA PRO A 103 13.72 7.31 -7.03
C PRO A 103 12.98 8.20 -8.04
N ARG A 104 13.63 8.55 -9.16
CA ARG A 104 13.02 9.39 -10.21
C ARG A 104 11.86 8.66 -10.89
N LEU A 105 12.01 7.35 -11.16
CA LEU A 105 10.91 6.52 -11.66
C LEU A 105 9.76 6.48 -10.65
N SER A 106 10.06 6.34 -9.35
CA SER A 106 9.06 6.38 -8.29
C SER A 106 8.29 7.71 -8.28
N GLY A 107 8.96 8.83 -8.55
CA GLY A 107 8.33 10.14 -8.70
C GLY A 107 7.36 10.21 -9.90
N LEU A 108 7.76 9.70 -11.06
CA LEU A 108 6.89 9.62 -12.23
C LEU A 108 5.66 8.74 -11.98
N MET A 109 5.85 7.57 -11.35
CA MET A 109 4.76 6.66 -10.99
C MET A 109 3.82 7.28 -9.94
N LEU A 110 4.37 8.10 -9.03
CA LEU A 110 3.55 8.85 -8.08
C LEU A 110 2.67 9.89 -8.77
N MET A 111 3.16 10.57 -9.80
CA MET A 111 2.34 11.49 -10.62
C MET A 111 1.21 10.73 -11.33
N ILE A 112 1.46 9.52 -11.85
CA ILE A 112 0.42 8.67 -12.44
C ILE A 112 -0.63 8.30 -11.40
N THR A 113 -0.22 7.96 -10.18
CA THR A 113 -1.15 7.76 -9.04
C THR A 113 -2.02 9.00 -8.84
N GLY A 114 -1.44 10.20 -8.85
CA GLY A 114 -2.17 11.45 -8.72
C GLY A 114 -3.22 11.64 -9.81
N ILE A 115 -2.89 11.36 -11.07
CA ILE A 115 -3.83 11.44 -12.19
C ILE A 115 -4.99 10.45 -12.01
N ILE A 116 -4.70 9.20 -11.65
CA ILE A 116 -5.72 8.16 -11.43
C ILE A 116 -6.68 8.56 -10.29
N LEU A 117 -6.15 9.06 -9.17
CA LEU A 117 -6.95 9.54 -8.05
C LEU A 117 -7.81 10.74 -8.43
N PHE A 118 -7.28 11.67 -9.23
CA PHE A 118 -8.03 12.81 -9.75
C PHE A 118 -9.22 12.33 -10.59
N LEU A 119 -9.00 11.41 -11.54
CA LEU A 119 -10.06 10.85 -12.35
C LEU A 119 -11.09 10.09 -11.50
N ALA A 120 -10.66 9.30 -10.52
CA ALA A 120 -11.54 8.60 -9.61
C ALA A 120 -12.39 9.55 -8.75
N SER A 121 -11.83 10.69 -8.31
CA SER A 121 -12.56 11.71 -7.55
C SER A 121 -13.73 12.33 -8.32
N ARG A 122 -13.65 12.35 -9.66
CA ARG A 122 -14.66 12.92 -10.57
C ARG A 122 -15.69 11.90 -11.06
N LYS A 123 -15.48 10.60 -10.83
CA LYS A 123 -16.37 9.54 -11.28
C LYS A 123 -17.74 9.64 -10.56
N LYS A 124 -18.82 9.59 -11.34
CA LYS A 124 -20.21 9.62 -10.87
C LYS A 124 -20.91 8.29 -11.11
N GLY A 125 -22.05 8.09 -10.45
CA GLY A 125 -22.91 6.93 -10.69
C GLY A 125 -22.46 5.63 -10.01
N ASN A 126 -21.72 5.71 -8.92
CA ASN A 126 -21.25 4.57 -8.15
C ASN A 126 -22.32 4.09 -7.17
N ASN A 127 -23.08 3.06 -7.56
CA ASN A 127 -24.25 2.57 -6.79
C ASN A 127 -24.08 1.15 -6.27
N LYS A 128 -23.03 0.41 -6.67
CA LYS A 128 -22.83 -0.98 -6.29
C LYS A 128 -22.38 -1.09 -4.84
N SER A 129 -23.14 -1.83 -4.04
CA SER A 129 -22.87 -2.10 -2.62
C SER A 129 -22.18 -3.44 -2.38
N GLU A 130 -22.05 -4.27 -3.41
CA GLU A 130 -21.41 -5.59 -3.34
C GLU A 130 -20.32 -5.72 -4.39
N VAL A 131 -19.27 -6.45 -4.02
CA VAL A 131 -18.17 -6.78 -4.92
C VAL A 131 -18.50 -8.09 -5.62
N GLY A 132 -18.62 -8.05 -6.94
CA GLY A 132 -18.80 -9.23 -7.78
C GLY A 132 -17.49 -9.65 -8.48
N VAL A 133 -17.60 -10.65 -9.35
CA VAL A 133 -16.47 -11.17 -10.13
C VAL A 133 -15.88 -10.09 -11.04
N LYS A 134 -16.70 -9.30 -11.71
CA LYS A 134 -16.23 -8.22 -12.59
C LYS A 134 -15.41 -7.18 -11.82
N GLU A 135 -15.91 -6.74 -10.67
CA GLU A 135 -15.22 -5.77 -9.81
C GLU A 135 -13.89 -6.33 -9.31
N SER A 136 -13.87 -7.61 -8.92
CA SER A 136 -12.66 -8.31 -8.46
C SER A 136 -11.58 -8.41 -9.54
N ILE A 137 -11.98 -8.68 -10.80
CA ILE A 137 -11.05 -8.70 -11.94
C ILE A 137 -10.45 -7.31 -12.17
N ILE A 138 -11.28 -6.27 -12.21
CA ILE A 138 -10.82 -4.89 -12.45
C ILE A 138 -9.90 -4.42 -11.32
N VAL A 139 -10.25 -4.69 -10.06
CA VAL A 139 -9.40 -4.33 -8.92
C VAL A 139 -8.12 -5.14 -8.88
N GLY A 140 -8.16 -6.45 -9.21
CA GLY A 140 -6.98 -7.29 -9.30
C GLY A 140 -5.96 -6.82 -10.35
N ILE A 141 -6.45 -6.39 -11.52
CA ILE A 141 -5.61 -5.79 -12.58
C ILE A 141 -5.02 -4.45 -12.09
N GLY A 142 -5.85 -3.58 -11.48
CA GLY A 142 -5.38 -2.32 -10.90
C GLY A 142 -4.32 -2.53 -9.82
N GLN A 143 -4.49 -3.55 -8.98
CA GLN A 143 -3.51 -3.94 -7.98
C GLN A 143 -2.21 -4.47 -8.58
N ALA A 144 -2.29 -5.25 -9.66
CA ALA A 144 -1.10 -5.73 -10.36
C ALA A 144 -0.26 -4.58 -10.94
N ALA A 145 -0.90 -3.53 -11.46
CA ALA A 145 -0.18 -2.34 -11.90
C ALA A 145 0.55 -1.64 -10.74
N ALA A 146 0.00 -1.71 -9.53
CA ALA A 146 0.54 -1.04 -8.34
C ALA A 146 1.80 -1.70 -7.73
N VAL A 147 2.37 -2.71 -8.38
CA VAL A 147 3.61 -3.35 -7.93
C VAL A 147 4.83 -2.46 -8.13
N PHE A 148 4.79 -1.52 -9.07
CA PHE A 148 5.87 -0.57 -9.31
C PHE A 148 5.93 0.50 -8.21
N PRO A 149 7.12 0.83 -7.69
CA PRO A 149 7.27 1.86 -6.67
C PRO A 149 6.79 3.21 -7.20
N GLY A 150 5.99 3.90 -6.40
CA GLY A 150 5.33 5.14 -6.82
C GLY A 150 3.87 4.95 -7.20
N LEU A 151 3.48 3.80 -7.76
CA LEU A 151 2.08 3.46 -7.92
C LEU A 151 1.50 3.02 -6.58
N SER A 152 0.56 3.80 -6.08
CA SER A 152 -0.09 3.51 -4.80
C SER A 152 -1.01 2.31 -4.90
N ARG A 153 -0.69 1.21 -4.18
CA ARG A 153 -1.54 0.02 -4.14
C ARG A 153 -2.95 0.37 -3.63
N SER A 154 -3.07 1.08 -2.51
CA SER A 154 -4.35 1.55 -1.99
C SER A 154 -5.04 2.52 -2.95
N GLY A 155 -4.29 3.43 -3.57
CA GLY A 155 -4.81 4.38 -4.57
C GLY A 155 -5.39 3.68 -5.79
N LEU A 156 -4.66 2.73 -6.38
CA LEU A 156 -5.10 2.02 -7.58
C LEU A 156 -6.25 1.05 -7.29
N THR A 157 -6.22 0.31 -6.18
CA THR A 157 -7.31 -0.61 -5.83
C THR A 157 -8.62 0.12 -5.51
N ILE A 158 -8.56 1.21 -4.74
CA ILE A 158 -9.72 2.05 -4.46
C ILE A 158 -10.27 2.67 -5.76
N SER A 159 -9.39 3.27 -6.58
CA SER A 159 -9.78 3.89 -7.86
C SER A 159 -10.37 2.87 -8.83
N SER A 160 -9.78 1.68 -8.95
CA SER A 160 -10.30 0.59 -9.79
C SER A 160 -11.69 0.13 -9.33
N GLY A 161 -11.91 0.02 -8.02
CA GLY A 161 -13.23 -0.26 -7.44
C GLY A 161 -14.27 0.81 -7.81
N ILE A 162 -13.88 2.08 -7.71
CA ILE A 162 -14.72 3.23 -8.11
C ILE A 162 -15.03 3.17 -9.62
N PHE A 163 -14.03 2.91 -10.47
CA PHE A 163 -14.24 2.79 -11.92
C PHE A 163 -15.12 1.59 -12.28
N ALA A 164 -15.08 0.51 -11.51
CA ALA A 164 -15.97 -0.64 -11.62
C ALA A 164 -17.43 -0.35 -11.15
N GLY A 165 -17.67 0.82 -10.54
CA GLY A 165 -18.98 1.27 -10.08
C GLY A 165 -19.30 0.98 -8.63
N LEU A 166 -18.32 0.57 -7.81
CA LEU A 166 -18.50 0.39 -6.37
C LEU A 166 -18.71 1.75 -5.68
N LYS A 167 -19.54 1.74 -4.65
CA LYS A 167 -19.61 2.84 -3.68
C LYS A 167 -18.26 3.01 -2.99
N MET A 168 -17.91 4.23 -2.60
CA MET A 168 -16.64 4.58 -2.01
C MET A 168 -16.28 3.73 -0.79
N ASP A 169 -17.23 3.54 0.13
CA ASP A 169 -17.05 2.71 1.33
C ASP A 169 -16.72 1.26 0.99
N LYS A 170 -17.37 0.70 -0.06
CA LYS A 170 -17.12 -0.67 -0.52
C LYS A 170 -15.81 -0.81 -1.28
N ALA A 171 -15.42 0.19 -2.05
CA ALA A 171 -14.11 0.23 -2.71
C ALA A 171 -12.97 0.25 -1.68
N ILE A 172 -13.08 1.06 -0.62
CA ILE A 172 -12.10 1.11 0.48
C ILE A 172 -12.06 -0.22 1.24
N GLU A 173 -13.22 -0.74 1.64
CA GLU A 173 -13.31 -2.00 2.38
C GLU A 173 -12.66 -3.14 1.61
N PHE A 174 -13.00 -3.29 0.33
CA PHE A 174 -12.44 -4.34 -0.52
C PHE A 174 -10.93 -4.16 -0.76
N ALA A 175 -10.47 -2.94 -1.01
CA ALA A 175 -9.05 -2.64 -1.19
C ALA A 175 -8.22 -2.99 0.06
N PHE A 176 -8.75 -2.73 1.25
CA PHE A 176 -8.07 -3.04 2.50
C PHE A 176 -8.08 -4.55 2.79
N LEU A 177 -9.21 -5.23 2.59
CA LEU A 177 -9.28 -6.68 2.76
C LEU A 177 -8.36 -7.41 1.78
N LEU A 178 -8.28 -6.94 0.54
CA LEU A 178 -7.38 -7.47 -0.48
C LEU A 178 -5.90 -7.25 -0.15
N ALA A 179 -5.59 -6.23 0.63
CA ALA A 179 -4.23 -5.97 1.12
C ALA A 179 -3.70 -7.08 2.05
N ILE A 180 -4.58 -7.74 2.81
CA ILE A 180 -4.17 -8.79 3.76
C ILE A 180 -3.44 -9.95 3.05
N PRO A 181 -4.04 -10.63 2.06
CA PRO A 181 -3.36 -11.72 1.37
C PRO A 181 -2.15 -11.25 0.55
N ILE A 182 -2.15 -10.04 0.02
CA ILE A 182 -1.03 -9.53 -0.79
C ILE A 182 0.18 -9.19 0.08
N ILE A 183 0.01 -8.41 1.15
CA ILE A 183 1.11 -8.10 2.07
C ILE A 183 1.56 -9.37 2.78
N GLY A 184 0.62 -10.19 3.24
CA GLY A 184 0.95 -11.47 3.87
C GLY A 184 1.72 -12.41 2.95
N GLY A 185 1.33 -12.51 1.69
CA GLY A 185 2.03 -13.28 0.67
C GLY A 185 3.44 -12.76 0.40
N ALA A 186 3.62 -11.45 0.28
CA ALA A 186 4.94 -10.84 0.11
C ALA A 186 5.85 -11.14 1.32
N ILE A 187 5.32 -11.00 2.54
CA ILE A 187 6.06 -11.34 3.77
C ILE A 187 6.47 -12.82 3.78
N LEU A 188 5.57 -13.73 3.42
CA LEU A 188 5.86 -15.16 3.38
C LEU A 188 6.97 -15.53 2.38
N LEU A 189 7.02 -14.85 1.23
CA LEU A 189 8.07 -15.06 0.23
C LEU A 189 9.46 -14.58 0.71
N GLU A 190 9.51 -13.56 1.55
CA GLU A 190 10.74 -12.98 2.08
C GLU A 190 11.18 -13.57 3.44
N LEU A 191 10.35 -14.42 4.09
CA LEU A 191 10.66 -15.05 5.38
C LEU A 191 12.04 -15.77 5.43
N PRO A 192 12.50 -16.46 4.37
CA PRO A 192 13.81 -17.12 4.40
C PRO A 192 14.97 -16.17 4.69
N HIS A 193 14.84 -14.89 4.33
CA HIS A 193 15.87 -13.87 4.57
C HIS A 193 15.97 -13.44 6.05
N LEU A 194 14.93 -13.71 6.88
CA LEU A 194 14.96 -13.38 8.31
C LEU A 194 15.98 -14.20 9.11
N SER A 195 16.34 -15.40 8.65
CA SER A 195 17.34 -16.25 9.35
C SER A 195 18.74 -15.66 9.39
N SER A 196 19.01 -14.64 8.58
CA SER A 196 20.31 -13.94 8.49
C SER A 196 20.38 -12.66 9.33
N VAL A 197 19.36 -12.37 10.15
CA VAL A 197 19.29 -11.12 10.95
C VAL A 197 20.26 -11.19 12.12
N PRO A 198 21.21 -10.26 12.23
CA PRO A 198 22.07 -10.15 13.40
C PRO A 198 21.24 -9.73 14.64
N ASN A 199 21.48 -10.39 15.79
CA ASN A 199 20.74 -10.12 17.04
C ASN A 199 20.81 -8.65 17.48
N ASN A 200 21.90 -7.95 17.20
CA ASN A 200 22.10 -6.55 17.54
C ASN A 200 21.20 -5.59 16.75
N LEU A 201 20.62 -6.03 15.62
CA LEU A 201 19.69 -5.24 14.80
C LEU A 201 18.21 -5.56 15.11
N MET A 202 17.93 -6.60 15.89
CA MET A 202 16.56 -7.04 16.18
C MET A 202 15.71 -5.92 16.80
N ILE A 203 16.26 -5.14 17.72
CA ILE A 203 15.53 -4.04 18.36
C ILE A 203 15.17 -2.93 17.35
N ILE A 204 16.00 -2.71 16.34
CA ILE A 204 15.78 -1.72 15.27
C ILE A 204 14.61 -2.18 14.40
N TYR A 205 14.59 -3.44 14.01
CA TYR A 205 13.52 -4.02 13.20
C TYR A 205 12.18 -4.09 13.95
N LEU A 206 12.21 -4.49 15.23
CA LEU A 206 11.00 -4.51 16.06
C LEU A 206 10.44 -3.10 16.28
N SER A 207 11.30 -2.10 16.49
CA SER A 207 10.87 -0.71 16.65
C SER A 207 10.27 -0.14 15.36
N SER A 208 10.81 -0.50 14.19
CA SER A 208 10.23 -0.12 12.89
C SER A 208 8.84 -0.75 12.66
N ALA A 209 8.68 -2.04 12.97
CA ALA A 209 7.40 -2.72 12.89
C ALA A 209 6.36 -2.13 13.85
N PHE A 210 6.76 -1.84 15.09
CA PHE A 210 5.86 -1.27 16.09
C PHE A 210 5.42 0.15 15.73
N SER A 211 6.33 1.01 15.30
CA SER A 211 5.98 2.37 14.86
C SER A 211 5.11 2.35 13.61
N SER A 212 5.38 1.44 12.66
CA SER A 212 4.53 1.21 11.49
C SER A 212 3.12 0.74 11.90
N PHE A 213 3.02 -0.19 12.84
CA PHE A 213 1.73 -0.66 13.38
C PHE A 213 0.87 0.48 13.95
N ILE A 214 1.44 1.30 14.82
CA ILE A 214 0.71 2.42 15.44
C ILE A 214 0.30 3.45 14.39
N ALA A 215 1.23 3.87 13.53
CA ALA A 215 0.95 4.84 12.48
C ALA A 215 -0.10 4.31 11.48
N SER A 216 -0.08 3.02 11.15
CA SER A 216 -1.07 2.36 10.30
C SER A 216 -2.47 2.36 10.91
N LEU A 217 -2.62 2.08 12.19
CA LEU A 217 -3.93 2.16 12.86
C LEU A 217 -4.52 3.57 12.81
N LEU A 218 -3.68 4.59 12.97
CA LEU A 218 -4.10 5.98 12.85
C LEU A 218 -4.51 6.32 11.43
N SER A 219 -3.71 5.92 10.43
CA SER A 219 -3.98 6.20 9.01
C SER A 219 -5.25 5.53 8.50
N LEU A 220 -5.53 4.27 8.89
CA LEU A 220 -6.76 3.54 8.56
C LEU A 220 -8.01 4.27 9.06
N LYS A 221 -7.98 4.73 10.33
CA LYS A 221 -9.09 5.49 10.92
C LYS A 221 -9.27 6.84 10.24
N LEU A 222 -8.15 7.54 9.98
CA LEU A 222 -8.16 8.87 9.35
C LEU A 222 -8.69 8.81 7.92
N LEU A 223 -8.18 7.89 7.10
CA LEU A 223 -8.61 7.73 5.72
C LEU A 223 -10.10 7.40 5.63
N LYS A 224 -10.58 6.45 6.44
CA LYS A 224 -12.01 6.12 6.48
C LYS A 224 -12.86 7.33 6.84
N LYS A 225 -12.42 8.15 7.80
CA LYS A 225 -13.11 9.40 8.19
C LYS A 225 -13.14 10.40 7.04
N ILE A 226 -12.01 10.66 6.37
CA ILE A 226 -11.90 11.64 5.29
C ILE A 226 -12.74 11.23 4.08
N LEU A 227 -12.62 9.99 3.64
CA LEU A 227 -13.27 9.53 2.41
C LEU A 227 -14.74 9.13 2.61
N LYS A 228 -15.16 8.81 3.84
CA LYS A 228 -16.57 8.58 4.15
C LYS A 228 -17.43 9.84 3.97
N LEU A 229 -16.82 11.02 4.11
CA LEU A 229 -17.51 12.29 3.95
C LEU A 229 -17.86 12.56 2.47
N ASP A 230 -16.90 12.40 1.58
CA ASP A 230 -17.08 12.62 0.13
C ASP A 230 -15.96 11.93 -0.67
N GLN A 231 -16.34 11.19 -1.73
CA GLN A 231 -15.40 10.63 -2.71
C GLN A 231 -14.50 11.71 -3.34
N ARG A 232 -15.01 12.93 -3.51
CA ARG A 232 -14.24 14.06 -4.04
C ARG A 232 -13.01 14.40 -3.21
N ASN A 233 -12.95 13.98 -1.96
CA ASN A 233 -11.78 14.17 -1.10
C ASN A 233 -10.53 13.41 -1.58
N LEU A 234 -10.67 12.47 -2.52
CA LEU A 234 -9.52 11.87 -3.23
C LEU A 234 -8.66 12.91 -3.95
N ILE A 235 -9.25 14.07 -4.28
CA ILE A 235 -8.54 15.16 -4.97
C ILE A 235 -7.37 15.72 -4.14
N TYR A 236 -7.46 15.73 -2.82
CA TYR A 236 -6.36 16.19 -1.96
C TYR A 236 -5.15 15.28 -2.07
N PHE A 237 -5.37 13.96 -2.10
CA PHE A 237 -4.30 12.99 -2.30
C PHE A 237 -3.77 13.03 -3.73
N ALA A 238 -4.63 13.31 -4.72
CA ALA A 238 -4.22 13.49 -6.10
C ALA A 238 -3.23 14.65 -6.25
N TYR A 239 -3.55 15.82 -5.71
CA TYR A 239 -2.64 16.97 -5.74
C TYR A 239 -1.35 16.71 -4.97
N TYR A 240 -1.43 16.08 -3.82
CA TYR A 240 -0.25 15.67 -3.06
C TYR A 240 0.68 14.81 -3.92
N CYS A 241 0.16 13.74 -4.54
CA CYS A 241 0.95 12.84 -5.39
C CYS A 241 1.56 13.57 -6.60
N LEU A 242 0.82 14.47 -7.23
CA LEU A 242 1.31 15.26 -8.37
C LEU A 242 2.45 16.20 -7.96
N VAL A 243 2.29 16.92 -6.86
CA VAL A 243 3.30 17.87 -6.37
C VAL A 243 4.55 17.14 -5.89
N VAL A 244 4.40 16.14 -5.03
CA VAL A 244 5.56 15.37 -4.52
C VAL A 244 6.26 14.63 -5.65
N GLY A 245 5.51 13.97 -6.54
CA GLY A 245 6.09 13.27 -7.69
C GLY A 245 6.87 14.21 -8.61
N PHE A 246 6.32 15.39 -8.90
CA PHE A 246 7.00 16.42 -9.69
C PHE A 246 8.29 16.92 -9.03
N LEU A 247 8.27 17.19 -7.72
CA LEU A 247 9.46 17.62 -6.96
C LEU A 247 10.54 16.52 -6.98
N VAL A 248 10.15 15.25 -6.82
CA VAL A 248 11.09 14.12 -6.89
C VAL A 248 11.76 14.04 -8.26
N VAL A 249 10.98 14.14 -9.34
CA VAL A 249 11.52 14.11 -10.71
C VAL A 249 12.45 15.28 -11.00
N LEU A 250 12.17 16.45 -10.43
CA LEU A 250 12.93 17.66 -10.65
C LEU A 250 14.25 17.69 -9.86
N PHE A 251 14.23 17.29 -8.58
CA PHE A 251 15.35 17.50 -7.65
C PHE A 251 16.19 16.24 -7.37
N ILE A 252 15.67 15.03 -7.59
CA ILE A 252 16.42 13.80 -7.41
C ILE A 252 16.96 13.34 -8.77
N LYS A 253 18.30 13.28 -8.85
CA LYS A 253 19.02 12.83 -10.05
C LYS A 253 19.23 11.33 -10.06
#